data_3e7cf2beaa568f68f2bea75e6d7e5941
#
_entry.id   3e7cf2beaa568f68f2bea75e6d7e5941
#
_cell.length_a   1.000
_cell.length_b   1.000
_cell.length_c   1.000
_cell.angle_alpha   90.00
_cell.angle_beta   90.00
_cell.angle_gamma   90.00
#
_symmetry.space_group_name_H-M   'P 1'
#
loop_
_entity.id
_entity.type
_entity.pdbx_description
1 polymer ?
#
loop_
_entity_poly.entity_id
_entity_poly.type
_entity_poly.pdbx_seq_one_letter_code
_entity_poly.pdbx_strand_id
1 'polypeptide(L)'
;MQQLNQRQQKVMDFISKNKAAGNSQIAAFLGNEVTRFTVLRDLELLLGAGLIKKEGKGRAVRYLISASGDINAFFDPELYFAADQDRRNIKPVFEPKIIDELPLLFSEREINELKKINSKYLEKIKKADALFIKKEVERLTIDLSWKSSRLEGNTYSLFDTEILIKERIEARGHQKEEAIMILNHKNAIDHIFEKKNEFKKIDLFQVEKIHELLTRGLGVRSGIRNIPVRII
;
A
#
# COMPACT_ATOMS: atom_id res chain seq x y z
N MET A 1 -8.77 10.04 4.18
CA MET A 1 -9.80 9.09 4.68
C MET A 1 -10.90 9.89 5.35
N GLN A 2 -12.16 9.60 5.05
CA GLN A 2 -13.28 10.24 5.73
C GLN A 2 -13.43 9.55 7.10
N GLN A 3 -13.22 10.28 8.17
CA GLN A 3 -13.37 9.75 9.53
C GLN A 3 -14.82 9.35 9.75
N LEU A 4 -15.07 8.06 10.04
CA LEU A 4 -16.40 7.58 10.37
C LEU A 4 -16.85 8.19 11.70
N ASN A 5 -18.10 8.63 11.78
CA ASN A 5 -18.67 9.02 13.07
C ASN A 5 -19.03 7.78 13.91
N GLN A 6 -19.24 7.97 15.22
CA GLN A 6 -19.54 6.88 16.16
C GLN A 6 -20.74 6.01 15.74
N ARG A 7 -21.76 6.60 15.11
CA ARG A 7 -22.94 5.86 14.65
C ARG A 7 -22.61 4.97 13.44
N GLN A 8 -21.85 5.49 12.48
CA GLN A 8 -21.39 4.73 11.33
C GLN A 8 -20.48 3.56 11.75
N GLN A 9 -19.65 3.77 12.76
CA GLN A 9 -18.83 2.72 13.34
C GLN A 9 -19.69 1.63 13.98
N LYS A 10 -20.72 1.97 14.77
CA LYS A 10 -21.70 1.02 15.30
C LYS A 10 -22.42 0.22 14.22
N VAL A 11 -22.76 0.86 13.10
CA VAL A 11 -23.38 0.17 11.94
C VAL A 11 -22.42 -0.87 11.35
N MET A 12 -21.17 -0.50 11.14
CA MET A 12 -20.13 -1.41 10.65
C MET A 12 -19.94 -2.60 11.59
N ASP A 13 -19.79 -2.35 12.90
CA ASP A 13 -19.64 -3.40 13.93
C ASP A 13 -20.84 -4.36 13.91
N PHE A 14 -22.06 -3.83 13.80
CA PHE A 14 -23.25 -4.65 13.76
C PHE A 14 -23.30 -5.54 12.50
N ILE A 15 -22.97 -4.98 11.33
CA ILE A 15 -22.91 -5.73 10.08
C ILE A 15 -21.84 -6.82 10.16
N SER A 16 -20.67 -6.51 10.69
CA SER A 16 -19.56 -7.45 10.85
C SER A 16 -19.94 -8.63 11.75
N LYS A 17 -20.49 -8.36 12.92
CA LYS A 17 -20.91 -9.41 13.89
C LYS A 17 -21.98 -10.34 13.32
N ASN A 18 -22.89 -9.81 12.51
CA ASN A 18 -23.99 -10.57 11.93
C ASN A 18 -23.67 -11.15 10.53
N LYS A 19 -22.45 -10.92 10.01
CA LYS A 19 -22.00 -11.26 8.65
C LYS A 19 -22.80 -10.55 7.52
N ALA A 20 -24.08 -10.32 7.72
CA ALA A 20 -24.96 -9.55 6.85
C ALA A 20 -26.16 -9.01 7.63
N ALA A 21 -26.58 -7.77 7.37
CA ALA A 21 -27.70 -7.15 8.06
C ALA A 21 -28.61 -6.40 7.08
N GLY A 22 -29.92 -6.49 7.27
CA GLY A 22 -30.91 -5.71 6.55
C GLY A 22 -31.13 -4.34 7.23
N ASN A 23 -31.69 -3.39 6.47
CA ASN A 23 -31.97 -2.04 6.96
C ASN A 23 -32.80 -2.01 8.27
N SER A 24 -33.84 -2.85 8.36
CA SER A 24 -34.68 -2.93 9.56
C SER A 24 -33.91 -3.44 10.78
N GLN A 25 -33.01 -4.36 10.60
CA GLN A 25 -32.16 -4.92 11.68
C GLN A 25 -31.18 -3.85 12.18
N ILE A 26 -30.56 -3.09 11.27
CA ILE A 26 -29.64 -2.00 11.59
C ILE A 26 -30.37 -0.88 12.33
N ALA A 27 -31.57 -0.50 11.83
CA ALA A 27 -32.40 0.51 12.47
C ALA A 27 -32.82 0.10 13.90
N ALA A 28 -33.25 -1.15 14.08
CA ALA A 28 -33.61 -1.70 15.40
C ALA A 28 -32.40 -1.72 16.36
N PHE A 29 -31.21 -2.05 15.89
CA PHE A 29 -29.99 -2.04 16.67
C PHE A 29 -29.59 -0.65 17.14
N LEU A 30 -29.76 0.39 16.30
CA LEU A 30 -29.44 1.78 16.65
C LEU A 30 -30.46 2.44 17.59
N GLY A 31 -31.63 1.83 17.74
CA GLY A 31 -32.68 2.29 18.64
C GLY A 31 -33.52 3.44 18.08
N ASN A 32 -34.48 3.88 18.89
CA ASN A 32 -35.49 4.87 18.48
C ASN A 32 -34.99 6.33 18.32
N GLU A 33 -33.74 6.58 18.75
CA GLU A 33 -33.12 7.91 18.63
C GLU A 33 -32.66 8.23 17.20
N VAL A 34 -32.59 7.20 16.34
CA VAL A 34 -32.09 7.33 14.96
C VAL A 34 -33.23 7.11 13.97
N THR A 35 -33.53 8.11 13.18
CA THR A 35 -34.57 7.99 12.15
C THR A 35 -34.14 7.05 11.03
N ARG A 36 -35.13 6.42 10.39
CA ARG A 36 -34.88 5.55 9.22
C ARG A 36 -34.13 6.26 8.10
N PHE A 37 -34.38 7.55 7.90
CA PHE A 37 -33.66 8.36 6.90
C PHE A 37 -32.20 8.55 7.25
N THR A 38 -31.89 8.71 8.54
CA THR A 38 -30.51 8.82 9.01
C THR A 38 -29.74 7.52 8.79
N VAL A 39 -30.38 6.37 9.05
CA VAL A 39 -29.78 5.04 8.78
C VAL A 39 -29.49 4.86 7.29
N LEU A 40 -30.46 5.21 6.42
CA LEU A 40 -30.28 5.12 4.98
C LEU A 40 -29.13 6.00 4.48
N ARG A 41 -29.05 7.24 4.98
CA ARG A 41 -27.96 8.16 4.62
C ARG A 41 -26.59 7.63 5.06
N ASP A 42 -26.49 7.05 6.24
CA ASP A 42 -25.24 6.45 6.71
C ASP A 42 -24.86 5.23 5.86
N LEU A 43 -25.81 4.37 5.50
CA LEU A 43 -25.59 3.24 4.60
C LEU A 43 -25.16 3.69 3.20
N GLU A 44 -25.74 4.75 2.66
CA GLU A 44 -25.32 5.34 1.38
C GLU A 44 -23.90 5.90 1.44
N LEU A 45 -23.55 6.58 2.53
CA LEU A 45 -22.17 7.07 2.73
C LEU A 45 -21.17 5.91 2.84
N LEU A 46 -21.50 4.86 3.60
CA LEU A 46 -20.65 3.68 3.74
C LEU A 46 -20.51 2.90 2.41
N LEU A 47 -21.59 2.81 1.62
CA LEU A 47 -21.56 2.24 0.26
C LEU A 47 -20.68 3.09 -0.67
N GLY A 48 -20.90 4.41 -0.66
CA GLY A 48 -20.11 5.34 -1.48
C GLY A 48 -18.61 5.37 -1.12
N ALA A 49 -18.29 5.10 0.14
CA ALA A 49 -16.93 4.93 0.61
C ALA A 49 -16.34 3.53 0.32
N GLY A 50 -17.15 2.61 -0.23
CA GLY A 50 -16.72 1.23 -0.51
C GLY A 50 -16.51 0.37 0.73
N LEU A 51 -16.97 0.79 1.91
CA LEU A 51 -16.77 0.08 3.18
C LEU A 51 -17.76 -1.08 3.38
N ILE A 52 -18.94 -0.96 2.79
CA ILE A 52 -19.94 -2.04 2.74
C ILE A 52 -20.36 -2.30 1.30
N LYS A 53 -20.88 -3.49 1.05
CA LYS A 53 -21.54 -3.86 -0.21
C LYS A 53 -23.00 -4.21 0.04
N LYS A 54 -23.81 -4.07 -1.00
CA LYS A 54 -25.23 -4.34 -0.98
C LYS A 54 -25.53 -5.55 -1.83
N GLU A 55 -26.23 -6.55 -1.28
CA GLU A 55 -26.69 -7.74 -1.98
C GLU A 55 -28.22 -7.87 -1.89
N GLY A 56 -28.84 -8.47 -2.91
CA GLY A 56 -30.27 -8.66 -3.00
C GLY A 56 -31.02 -7.47 -3.60
N LYS A 57 -32.35 -7.60 -3.73
CA LYS A 57 -33.26 -6.56 -4.29
C LYS A 57 -34.48 -6.34 -3.39
N GLY A 58 -35.00 -5.13 -3.39
CA GLY A 58 -36.22 -4.77 -2.66
C GLY A 58 -36.11 -5.05 -1.15
N ARG A 59 -37.02 -5.84 -0.60
CA ARG A 59 -37.06 -6.20 0.83
C ARG A 59 -35.98 -7.19 1.25
N ALA A 60 -35.38 -7.90 0.30
CA ALA A 60 -34.30 -8.88 0.54
C ALA A 60 -32.89 -8.24 0.56
N VAL A 61 -32.79 -6.91 0.48
CA VAL A 61 -31.52 -6.20 0.54
C VAL A 61 -30.83 -6.45 1.87
N ARG A 62 -29.57 -6.88 1.79
CA ARG A 62 -28.65 -7.00 2.91
C ARG A 62 -27.36 -6.25 2.64
N TYR A 63 -26.76 -5.74 3.69
CA TYR A 63 -25.47 -5.06 3.69
C TYR A 63 -24.44 -5.98 4.33
N LEU A 64 -23.29 -6.09 3.71
CA LEU A 64 -22.15 -6.87 4.15
C LEU A 64 -20.93 -5.95 4.21
N ILE A 65 -19.98 -6.27 5.08
CA ILE A 65 -18.69 -5.59 5.05
C ILE A 65 -18.01 -5.94 3.72
N SER A 66 -17.45 -4.92 3.05
CA SER A 66 -16.57 -5.14 1.91
C SER A 66 -15.16 -5.50 2.39
N ALA A 67 -14.30 -6.03 1.52
CA ALA A 67 -12.89 -6.24 1.84
C ALA A 67 -12.20 -4.94 2.26
N SER A 68 -12.50 -3.85 1.57
CA SER A 68 -12.03 -2.50 1.94
C SER A 68 -12.54 -2.08 3.32
N GLY A 69 -13.78 -2.41 3.66
CA GLY A 69 -14.37 -2.15 4.98
C GLY A 69 -13.72 -2.98 6.09
N ASP A 70 -13.45 -4.24 5.84
CA ASP A 70 -12.84 -5.14 6.81
C ASP A 70 -11.39 -4.73 7.13
N ILE A 71 -10.65 -4.29 6.13
CA ILE A 71 -9.24 -3.88 6.29
C ILE A 71 -9.11 -2.47 6.90
N ASN A 72 -9.97 -1.52 6.53
CA ASN A 72 -9.76 -0.10 6.82
C ASN A 72 -10.67 0.48 7.92
N ALA A 73 -11.84 -0.10 8.19
CA ALA A 73 -12.85 0.52 9.05
C ALA A 73 -12.72 0.15 10.53
N PHE A 74 -12.08 -0.96 10.84
CA PHE A 74 -11.98 -1.50 12.21
C PHE A 74 -10.61 -1.33 12.86
N PHE A 75 -9.68 -0.71 12.18
CA PHE A 75 -8.37 -0.48 12.72
C PHE A 75 -8.26 0.94 13.26
N ASP A 76 -8.32 1.07 14.58
CA ASP A 76 -7.92 2.29 15.30
C ASP A 76 -6.45 2.15 15.69
N PRO A 77 -5.52 2.87 15.03
CA PRO A 77 -4.10 2.75 15.29
C PRO A 77 -3.75 3.13 16.74
N GLU A 78 -4.37 4.17 17.28
CA GLU A 78 -4.08 4.65 18.64
C GLU A 78 -4.48 3.60 19.69
N LEU A 79 -5.69 3.07 19.56
CA LEU A 79 -6.18 2.02 20.44
C LEU A 79 -5.37 0.73 20.30
N TYR A 80 -5.00 0.37 19.06
CA TYR A 80 -4.20 -0.82 18.79
C TYR A 80 -2.80 -0.72 19.39
N PHE A 81 -2.12 0.41 19.22
CA PHE A 81 -0.78 0.61 19.73
C PHE A 81 -0.73 0.93 21.23
N ALA A 82 -1.82 1.42 21.84
CA ALA A 82 -1.94 1.58 23.28
C ALA A 82 -2.03 0.23 24.02
N ALA A 83 -2.50 -0.83 23.35
CA ALA A 83 -2.54 -2.17 23.92
C ALA A 83 -1.15 -2.81 23.95
N ASP A 84 -0.84 -3.52 25.04
CA ASP A 84 0.34 -4.37 25.14
C ASP A 84 0.40 -5.38 24.00
N GLN A 85 1.59 -5.66 23.47
CA GLN A 85 1.78 -6.52 22.29
C GLN A 85 1.16 -7.90 22.47
N ASP A 86 1.30 -8.49 23.67
CA ASP A 86 0.80 -9.82 23.97
C ASP A 86 -0.73 -9.87 24.18
N ARG A 87 -1.36 -8.70 24.35
CA ARG A 87 -2.81 -8.56 24.54
C ARG A 87 -3.56 -8.13 23.29
N ARG A 88 -2.84 -7.88 22.19
CA ARG A 88 -3.47 -7.50 20.93
C ARG A 88 -4.24 -8.66 20.33
N ASN A 89 -5.46 -8.40 19.89
CA ASN A 89 -6.27 -9.39 19.17
C ASN A 89 -5.77 -9.51 17.73
N ILE A 90 -4.76 -10.35 17.51
CA ILE A 90 -4.17 -10.63 16.21
C ILE A 90 -4.47 -12.06 15.77
N LYS A 91 -4.63 -12.26 14.47
CA LYS A 91 -4.65 -13.61 13.90
C LYS A 91 -3.21 -14.16 13.92
N PRO A 92 -2.96 -15.32 14.53
CA PRO A 92 -1.59 -15.86 14.63
C PRO A 92 -1.05 -16.40 13.29
N VAL A 93 -1.92 -16.56 12.30
CA VAL A 93 -1.60 -17.10 10.99
C VAL A 93 -2.11 -16.15 9.92
N PHE A 94 -1.27 -15.94 8.89
CA PHE A 94 -1.66 -15.18 7.70
C PHE A 94 -2.83 -15.88 6.99
N GLU A 95 -3.85 -15.12 6.61
CA GLU A 95 -5.01 -15.60 5.85
C GLU A 95 -4.82 -15.35 4.34
N PRO A 96 -4.46 -16.38 3.54
CA PRO A 96 -4.16 -16.17 2.11
C PRO A 96 -5.35 -15.62 1.31
N LYS A 97 -6.58 -15.89 1.74
CA LYS A 97 -7.81 -15.42 1.07
C LYS A 97 -7.93 -13.91 0.98
N ILE A 98 -7.24 -13.16 1.86
CA ILE A 98 -7.23 -11.71 1.80
C ILE A 98 -6.62 -11.19 0.50
N ILE A 99 -5.68 -11.96 -0.10
CA ILE A 99 -5.04 -11.58 -1.37
C ILE A 99 -6.06 -11.52 -2.51
N ASP A 100 -7.02 -12.43 -2.51
CA ASP A 100 -8.08 -12.49 -3.54
C ASP A 100 -9.03 -11.28 -3.43
N GLU A 101 -9.12 -10.69 -2.24
CA GLU A 101 -9.97 -9.55 -1.96
C GLU A 101 -9.26 -8.18 -2.14
N LEU A 102 -7.91 -8.16 -2.24
CA LEU A 102 -7.13 -6.92 -2.43
C LEU A 102 -7.56 -6.08 -3.64
N PRO A 103 -7.97 -6.65 -4.79
CA PRO A 103 -8.47 -5.87 -5.93
C PRO A 103 -9.69 -5.00 -5.61
N LEU A 104 -10.41 -5.31 -4.52
CA LEU A 104 -11.60 -4.59 -4.09
C LEU A 104 -11.31 -3.47 -3.05
N LEU A 105 -10.03 -3.23 -2.74
CA LEU A 105 -9.61 -2.23 -1.74
C LEU A 105 -9.97 -0.80 -2.10
N PHE A 106 -10.02 -0.49 -3.39
CA PHE A 106 -10.29 0.85 -3.88
C PHE A 106 -11.73 0.99 -4.33
N SER A 107 -12.40 2.03 -3.85
CA SER A 107 -13.70 2.45 -4.38
C SER A 107 -13.57 2.94 -5.84
N GLU A 108 -14.65 2.93 -6.59
CA GLU A 108 -14.67 3.49 -7.96
C GLU A 108 -14.23 4.96 -8.00
N ARG A 109 -14.56 5.73 -6.96
CA ARG A 109 -14.14 7.13 -6.84
C ARG A 109 -12.62 7.25 -6.74
N GLU A 110 -11.98 6.47 -5.87
CA GLU A 110 -10.53 6.45 -5.70
C GLU A 110 -9.84 6.00 -6.98
N ILE A 111 -10.34 4.94 -7.62
CA ILE A 111 -9.81 4.50 -8.92
C ILE A 111 -9.90 5.61 -9.98
N ASN A 112 -11.01 6.36 -10.03
CA ASN A 112 -11.18 7.44 -10.97
C ASN A 112 -10.26 8.64 -10.65
N GLU A 113 -10.03 8.94 -9.38
CA GLU A 113 -9.05 9.96 -8.97
C GLU A 113 -7.63 9.56 -9.35
N LEU A 114 -7.22 8.31 -9.12
CA LEU A 114 -5.93 7.79 -9.54
C LEU A 114 -5.75 7.82 -11.07
N LYS A 115 -6.78 7.43 -11.83
CA LYS A 115 -6.77 7.52 -13.30
C LYS A 115 -6.60 8.97 -13.77
N LYS A 116 -7.28 9.94 -13.13
CA LYS A 116 -7.17 11.36 -13.45
C LYS A 116 -5.76 11.92 -13.18
N ILE A 117 -5.14 11.53 -12.06
CA ILE A 117 -3.76 11.90 -11.74
C ILE A 117 -2.81 11.31 -12.78
N ASN A 118 -2.97 10.04 -13.09
CA ASN A 118 -2.13 9.34 -14.06
C ASN A 118 -2.27 9.92 -15.47
N SER A 119 -3.48 10.26 -15.92
CA SER A 119 -3.68 10.88 -17.24
C SER A 119 -2.96 12.21 -17.37
N LYS A 120 -3.02 13.07 -16.35
CA LYS A 120 -2.29 14.35 -16.32
C LYS A 120 -0.77 14.15 -16.40
N TYR A 121 -0.25 13.14 -15.70
CA TYR A 121 1.16 12.78 -15.77
C TYR A 121 1.54 12.32 -17.18
N LEU A 122 0.76 11.42 -17.79
CA LEU A 122 1.01 10.93 -19.15
C LEU A 122 0.97 12.03 -20.20
N GLU A 123 0.08 13.02 -20.07
CA GLU A 123 0.03 14.18 -20.96
C GLU A 123 1.29 15.03 -20.85
N LYS A 124 1.83 15.24 -19.64
CA LYS A 124 3.08 15.96 -19.42
C LYS A 124 4.27 15.22 -20.04
N ILE A 125 4.35 13.90 -19.81
CA ILE A 125 5.43 13.06 -20.36
C ILE A 125 5.42 13.05 -21.88
N LYS A 126 4.24 12.97 -22.54
CA LYS A 126 4.14 13.01 -24.00
C LYS A 126 4.66 14.31 -24.61
N LYS A 127 4.60 15.41 -23.87
CA LYS A 127 5.05 16.74 -24.31
C LYS A 127 6.50 17.05 -23.93
N ALA A 128 7.10 16.23 -23.05
CA ALA A 128 8.44 16.47 -22.57
C ALA A 128 9.50 16.01 -23.59
N ASP A 129 10.57 16.80 -23.70
CA ASP A 129 11.73 16.44 -24.50
C ASP A 129 12.44 15.19 -23.94
N ALA A 130 12.96 14.34 -24.83
CA ALA A 130 13.65 13.10 -24.45
C ALA A 130 14.87 13.35 -23.56
N LEU A 131 15.61 14.43 -23.81
CA LEU A 131 16.76 14.82 -23.00
C LEU A 131 16.33 15.23 -21.58
N PHE A 132 15.22 15.98 -21.48
CA PHE A 132 14.64 16.34 -20.18
C PHE A 132 14.22 15.09 -19.41
N ILE A 133 13.51 14.14 -20.03
CA ILE A 133 13.11 12.88 -19.40
C ILE A 133 14.33 12.11 -18.90
N LYS A 134 15.38 12.01 -19.73
CA LYS A 134 16.62 11.32 -19.35
C LYS A 134 17.27 11.95 -18.10
N LYS A 135 17.36 13.28 -18.04
CA LYS A 135 17.90 14.01 -16.87
C LYS A 135 17.06 13.80 -15.61
N GLU A 136 15.73 13.81 -15.74
CA GLU A 136 14.83 13.59 -14.60
C GLU A 136 14.91 12.14 -14.09
N VAL A 137 15.05 11.15 -14.97
CA VAL A 137 15.28 9.75 -14.57
C VAL A 137 16.62 9.60 -13.86
N GLU A 138 17.68 10.23 -14.37
CA GLU A 138 19.00 10.22 -13.73
C GLU A 138 18.93 10.86 -12.32
N ARG A 139 18.30 12.02 -12.20
CA ARG A 139 18.11 12.70 -10.90
C ARG A 139 17.32 11.83 -9.92
N LEU A 140 16.22 11.24 -10.40
CA LEU A 140 15.40 10.33 -9.59
C LEU A 140 16.22 9.11 -9.13
N THR A 141 17.03 8.53 -10.01
CA THR A 141 17.86 7.38 -9.71
C THR A 141 18.86 7.70 -8.60
N ILE A 142 19.54 8.86 -8.68
CA ILE A 142 20.49 9.31 -7.66
C ILE A 142 19.77 9.53 -6.33
N ASP A 143 18.69 10.31 -6.33
CA ASP A 143 17.93 10.66 -5.11
C ASP A 143 17.32 9.41 -4.43
N LEU A 144 16.74 8.50 -5.21
CA LEU A 144 16.15 7.27 -4.68
C LEU A 144 17.22 6.30 -4.17
N SER A 145 18.33 6.11 -4.90
CA SER A 145 19.44 5.26 -4.45
C SER A 145 20.03 5.76 -3.14
N TRP A 146 20.24 7.07 -3.01
CA TRP A 146 20.72 7.68 -1.78
C TRP A 146 19.74 7.50 -0.62
N LYS A 147 18.46 7.88 -0.80
CA LYS A 147 17.45 7.82 0.26
C LYS A 147 17.19 6.38 0.72
N SER A 148 17.04 5.44 -0.21
CA SER A 148 16.85 4.03 0.11
C SER A 148 18.03 3.44 0.87
N SER A 149 19.25 3.66 0.38
CA SER A 149 20.45 3.17 1.06
C SER A 149 20.60 3.76 2.46
N ARG A 150 20.25 5.04 2.62
CA ARG A 150 20.31 5.72 3.92
C ARG A 150 19.31 5.15 4.94
N LEU A 151 18.14 4.71 4.51
CA LEU A 151 17.19 3.99 5.37
C LEU A 151 17.74 2.66 5.89
N GLU A 152 18.63 2.02 5.13
CA GLU A 152 19.35 0.81 5.50
C GLU A 152 20.66 1.07 6.28
N GLY A 153 20.89 2.31 6.71
CA GLY A 153 22.05 2.68 7.51
C GLY A 153 23.28 3.14 6.75
N ASN A 154 23.19 3.32 5.42
CA ASN A 154 24.29 3.87 4.60
C ASN A 154 24.63 5.30 4.99
N THR A 155 25.89 5.64 5.02
CA THR A 155 26.40 6.94 5.50
C THR A 155 26.83 7.89 4.38
N TYR A 156 26.76 7.47 3.11
CA TYR A 156 27.08 8.33 1.96
C TYR A 156 26.24 9.60 1.96
N SER A 157 26.88 10.72 1.60
CA SER A 157 26.14 11.95 1.31
C SER A 157 25.44 11.86 -0.07
N LEU A 158 24.50 12.75 -0.35
CA LEU A 158 23.91 12.85 -1.69
C LEU A 158 24.97 13.15 -2.77
N PHE A 159 25.94 14.01 -2.44
CA PHE A 159 27.02 14.39 -3.33
C PHE A 159 27.95 13.20 -3.65
N ASP A 160 28.36 12.45 -2.63
CA ASP A 160 29.19 11.25 -2.82
C ASP A 160 28.46 10.16 -3.60
N THR A 161 27.13 10.04 -3.37
CA THR A 161 26.27 9.14 -4.13
C THR A 161 26.20 9.53 -5.61
N GLU A 162 26.10 10.82 -5.90
CA GLU A 162 26.10 11.33 -7.27
C GLU A 162 27.42 11.02 -7.99
N ILE A 163 28.56 11.29 -7.34
CA ILE A 163 29.89 10.97 -7.89
C ILE A 163 30.02 9.46 -8.12
N LEU A 164 29.63 8.65 -7.13
CA LEU A 164 29.68 7.18 -7.26
C LEU A 164 28.87 6.68 -8.45
N ILE A 165 27.66 7.21 -8.65
CA ILE A 165 26.77 6.77 -9.74
C ILE A 165 27.28 7.23 -11.10
N LYS A 166 27.75 8.48 -11.21
CA LYS A 166 28.18 9.07 -12.49
C LYS A 166 29.59 8.67 -12.88
N GLU A 167 30.54 8.71 -11.93
CA GLU A 167 31.97 8.60 -12.19
C GLU A 167 32.57 7.27 -11.73
N ARG A 168 31.80 6.45 -10.98
CA ARG A 168 32.26 5.19 -10.38
C ARG A 168 33.41 5.38 -9.38
N ILE A 169 33.48 6.54 -8.73
CA ILE A 169 34.46 6.86 -7.70
C ILE A 169 33.84 6.64 -6.33
N GLU A 170 34.44 5.73 -5.55
CA GLU A 170 34.03 5.46 -4.18
C GLU A 170 34.50 6.58 -3.24
N ALA A 171 33.64 7.00 -2.32
CA ALA A 171 34.00 7.98 -1.30
C ALA A 171 34.93 7.36 -0.24
N ARG A 172 35.90 8.11 0.25
CA ARG A 172 36.84 7.66 1.28
C ARG A 172 36.16 7.62 2.65
N GLY A 173 36.54 6.65 3.48
CA GLY A 173 36.06 6.55 4.86
C GLY A 173 34.75 5.80 5.03
N HIS A 174 34.20 5.22 3.96
CA HIS A 174 33.01 4.39 3.96
C HIS A 174 33.35 2.92 3.77
N GLN A 175 32.43 2.04 4.20
CA GLN A 175 32.57 0.59 3.96
C GLN A 175 32.25 0.28 2.48
N LYS A 176 32.90 -0.74 1.94
CA LYS A 176 32.72 -1.15 0.55
C LYS A 176 31.27 -1.56 0.25
N GLU A 177 30.63 -2.17 1.22
CA GLU A 177 29.22 -2.59 1.16
C GLU A 177 28.27 -1.41 0.95
N GLU A 178 28.62 -0.23 1.45
CA GLU A 178 27.81 0.98 1.27
C GLU A 178 27.79 1.43 -0.20
N ALA A 179 28.94 1.41 -0.86
CA ALA A 179 29.03 1.71 -2.30
C ALA A 179 28.29 0.65 -3.13
N ILE A 180 28.45 -0.64 -2.81
CA ILE A 180 27.73 -1.74 -3.46
C ILE A 180 26.21 -1.54 -3.33
N MET A 181 25.71 -1.21 -2.15
CA MET A 181 24.29 -0.96 -1.90
C MET A 181 23.72 0.12 -2.81
N ILE A 182 24.39 1.28 -2.91
CA ILE A 182 23.98 2.38 -3.78
C ILE A 182 23.94 1.95 -5.25
N LEU A 183 24.99 1.28 -5.71
CA LEU A 183 25.08 0.79 -7.10
C LEU A 183 24.04 -0.29 -7.40
N ASN A 184 23.70 -1.12 -6.44
CA ASN A 184 22.63 -2.10 -6.56
C ASN A 184 21.26 -1.43 -6.72
N HIS A 185 20.96 -0.38 -5.96
CA HIS A 185 19.74 0.41 -6.13
C HIS A 185 19.66 1.02 -7.53
N LYS A 186 20.76 1.63 -8.00
CA LYS A 186 20.82 2.14 -9.37
C LYS A 186 20.53 1.04 -10.40
N ASN A 187 21.19 -0.11 -10.27
CA ASN A 187 21.02 -1.21 -11.22
C ASN A 187 19.59 -1.78 -11.21
N ALA A 188 18.93 -1.84 -10.03
CA ALA A 188 17.54 -2.26 -9.92
C ALA A 188 16.60 -1.26 -10.60
N ILE A 189 16.83 0.05 -10.43
CA ILE A 189 16.05 1.11 -11.07
C ILE A 189 16.22 1.06 -12.59
N ASP A 190 17.46 0.97 -13.08
CA ASP A 190 17.76 0.85 -14.51
C ASP A 190 17.03 -0.36 -15.12
N HIS A 191 17.10 -1.52 -14.45
CA HIS A 191 16.41 -2.73 -14.88
C HIS A 191 14.89 -2.53 -15.02
N ILE A 192 14.26 -1.84 -14.06
CA ILE A 192 12.81 -1.53 -14.12
C ILE A 192 12.50 -0.63 -15.32
N PHE A 193 13.31 0.39 -15.57
CA PHE A 193 13.10 1.28 -16.72
C PHE A 193 13.33 0.60 -18.06
N GLU A 194 14.36 -0.22 -18.18
CA GLU A 194 14.66 -0.98 -19.38
C GLU A 194 13.58 -2.02 -19.70
N LYS A 195 13.09 -2.68 -18.64
CA LYS A 195 12.13 -3.78 -18.71
C LYS A 195 10.70 -3.38 -18.36
N LYS A 196 10.35 -2.09 -18.45
CA LYS A 196 9.05 -1.54 -18.03
C LYS A 196 7.82 -2.31 -18.55
N ASN A 197 7.92 -2.96 -19.69
CA ASN A 197 6.82 -3.74 -20.25
C ASN A 197 6.59 -5.05 -19.50
N GLU A 198 7.62 -5.63 -18.90
CA GLU A 198 7.57 -6.84 -18.09
C GLU A 198 6.93 -6.53 -16.72
N PHE A 199 7.01 -5.27 -16.25
CA PHE A 199 6.42 -4.81 -14.97
C PHE A 199 4.98 -4.31 -15.07
N LYS A 200 4.31 -4.49 -16.23
CA LYS A 200 2.87 -4.18 -16.35
C LYS A 200 1.99 -5.06 -15.45
N LYS A 201 2.44 -6.27 -15.19
CA LYS A 201 1.87 -7.20 -14.21
C LYS A 201 3.01 -7.69 -13.35
N ILE A 202 2.99 -7.32 -12.08
CA ILE A 202 4.02 -7.74 -11.11
C ILE A 202 3.68 -9.15 -10.65
N ASP A 203 4.66 -10.06 -10.78
CA ASP A 203 4.60 -11.41 -10.24
C ASP A 203 5.80 -11.69 -9.33
N LEU A 204 5.82 -12.87 -8.75
CA LEU A 204 6.87 -13.27 -7.81
C LEU A 204 8.26 -13.27 -8.45
N PHE A 205 8.36 -13.68 -9.70
CA PHE A 205 9.64 -13.72 -10.44
C PHE A 205 10.28 -12.33 -10.55
N GLN A 206 9.48 -11.31 -10.89
CA GLN A 206 9.97 -9.93 -10.97
C GLN A 206 10.40 -9.39 -9.60
N VAL A 207 9.64 -9.70 -8.54
CA VAL A 207 10.01 -9.32 -7.16
C VAL A 207 11.33 -9.97 -6.75
N GLU A 208 11.51 -11.27 -6.98
CA GLU A 208 12.75 -11.97 -6.69
C GLU A 208 13.92 -11.43 -7.51
N LYS A 209 13.69 -11.06 -8.77
CA LYS A 209 14.73 -10.46 -9.63
C LYS A 209 15.19 -9.10 -9.11
N ILE A 210 14.27 -8.25 -8.69
CA ILE A 210 14.64 -6.96 -8.07
C ILE A 210 15.39 -7.20 -6.75
N HIS A 211 14.92 -8.12 -5.92
CA HIS A 211 15.60 -8.49 -4.67
C HIS A 211 17.04 -8.99 -4.93
N GLU A 212 17.24 -9.86 -5.92
CA GLU A 212 18.57 -10.32 -6.32
C GLU A 212 19.50 -9.16 -6.71
N LEU A 213 18.97 -8.19 -7.50
CA LEU A 213 19.75 -7.01 -7.89
C LEU A 213 20.12 -6.15 -6.68
N LEU A 214 19.19 -5.92 -5.77
CA LEU A 214 19.41 -5.09 -4.58
C LEU A 214 20.40 -5.70 -3.59
N THR A 215 20.44 -7.03 -3.49
CA THR A 215 21.26 -7.74 -2.48
C THR A 215 22.56 -8.29 -3.03
N ARG A 216 22.85 -8.08 -4.31
CA ARG A 216 24.06 -8.61 -4.98
C ARG A 216 25.34 -8.12 -4.29
N GLY A 217 26.19 -9.05 -3.89
CA GLY A 217 27.49 -8.74 -3.23
C GLY A 217 27.38 -8.30 -1.77
N LEU A 218 26.20 -8.33 -1.16
CA LEU A 218 25.96 -7.94 0.24
C LEU A 218 25.87 -9.15 1.20
N GLY A 219 26.19 -10.36 0.74
CA GLY A 219 26.10 -11.57 1.58
C GLY A 219 24.66 -12.01 1.92
N VAL A 220 23.66 -11.40 1.31
CA VAL A 220 22.25 -11.74 1.53
C VAL A 220 21.84 -12.87 0.58
N ARG A 221 21.20 -13.91 1.13
CA ARG A 221 20.68 -15.03 0.33
C ARG A 221 19.51 -14.56 -0.53
N SER A 222 19.56 -14.89 -1.82
CA SER A 222 18.43 -14.64 -2.74
C SER A 222 17.25 -15.59 -2.49
N GLY A 223 16.05 -15.18 -2.94
CA GLY A 223 14.82 -15.96 -2.85
C GLY A 223 13.99 -15.67 -1.61
N ILE A 224 12.83 -16.36 -1.53
CA ILE A 224 11.90 -16.23 -0.42
C ILE A 224 12.47 -16.88 0.83
N ARG A 225 12.37 -16.18 1.94
CA ARG A 225 12.82 -16.64 3.24
C ARG A 225 11.82 -17.64 3.84
N ASN A 226 12.32 -18.82 4.24
CA ASN A 226 11.53 -19.85 4.93
C ASN A 226 11.74 -19.83 6.47
N ILE A 227 12.47 -18.84 6.97
CA ILE A 227 12.79 -18.72 8.40
C ILE A 227 12.00 -17.53 8.97
N PRO A 228 11.36 -17.67 10.15
CA PRO A 228 10.68 -16.56 10.81
C PRO A 228 11.62 -15.39 11.06
N VAL A 229 11.14 -14.18 10.82
CA VAL A 229 11.86 -12.94 11.19
C VAL A 229 11.63 -12.71 12.68
N ARG A 230 12.71 -12.62 13.44
CA ARG A 230 12.66 -12.12 14.83
C ARG A 230 13.27 -10.72 14.83
N ILE A 231 12.54 -9.77 15.36
CA ILE A 231 13.09 -8.48 15.75
C ILE A 231 13.63 -8.68 17.17
N ILE A 232 14.93 -8.52 17.32
CA ILE A 232 15.63 -8.63 18.61
C ILE A 232 15.69 -7.23 19.21
#